data_5c28c903c0c7675aef5c5a5c5b9e579a
#
_entry.id   5c28c903c0c7675aef5c5a5c5b9e579a
#
_cell.length_a   1.000
_cell.length_b   1.000
_cell.length_c   1.000
_cell.angle_alpha   90.00
_cell.angle_beta   90.00
_cell.angle_gamma   90.00
#
_symmetry.space_group_name_H-M   'P 1'
#
loop_
_entity.id
_entity.type
_entity.pdbx_description
1 polymer ?
#
loop_
_entity_poly.entity_id
_entity_poly.type
_entity_poly.pdbx_seq_one_letter_code
_entity_poly.pdbx_strand_id
1 'polypeptide(L)'
;MDADLPTFEFAFPGPLRDQLVAAVLDGSKTTTTGLVQDYEIDGEPLPAVGTRFAVIDSDGRPVAVIELVEVRVARLGDVDLDHARDEGEGFETVAAWRAGHERFWHGEDYRGWLGDPAFTVDDDTAAVLERFRLVETL
;
A
#
# COMPACT_ATOMS: atom_id res chain seq x y z
N MET A 1 -11.79 -16.71 -14.87
CA MET A 1 -10.35 -16.65 -14.62
C MET A 1 -9.87 -15.22 -14.71
N ASP A 2 -9.21 -14.75 -13.71
CA ASP A 2 -8.87 -13.33 -13.60
C ASP A 2 -7.42 -13.07 -14.01
N ALA A 3 -6.96 -13.77 -15.08
CA ALA A 3 -5.59 -13.65 -15.57
C ALA A 3 -5.22 -12.25 -16.03
N ASP A 4 -6.23 -11.43 -16.35
CA ASP A 4 -6.03 -10.07 -16.85
C ASP A 4 -6.15 -9.00 -15.76
N LEU A 5 -6.23 -9.39 -14.49
CA LEU A 5 -6.28 -8.42 -13.42
C LEU A 5 -4.96 -7.66 -13.33
N PRO A 6 -5.03 -6.35 -13.07
CA PRO A 6 -3.82 -5.60 -12.76
C PRO A 6 -3.18 -6.16 -11.49
N THR A 7 -1.87 -6.07 -11.41
CA THR A 7 -1.15 -6.54 -10.23
C THR A 7 -1.12 -5.48 -9.14
N PHE A 8 -1.07 -5.93 -7.89
CA PHE A 8 -0.85 -5.06 -6.75
C PHE A 8 0.44 -5.49 -6.04
N GLU A 9 1.36 -4.55 -5.93
CA GLU A 9 2.66 -4.78 -5.34
C GLU A 9 2.77 -4.04 -4.01
N PHE A 10 2.83 -4.78 -2.91
CA PHE A 10 3.09 -4.20 -1.61
C PHE A 10 4.59 -4.04 -1.43
N ALA A 11 5.06 -2.80 -1.32
CA ALA A 11 6.48 -2.49 -1.20
C ALA A 11 7.27 -3.03 -2.40
N PHE A 12 8.57 -3.27 -2.21
CA PHE A 12 9.44 -3.88 -3.20
C PHE A 12 9.68 -5.35 -2.85
N PRO A 13 10.08 -6.19 -3.82
CA PRO A 13 10.39 -7.58 -3.50
C PRO A 13 11.38 -7.68 -2.35
N GLY A 14 11.08 -8.53 -1.37
CA GLY A 14 11.91 -8.72 -0.19
C GLY A 14 11.12 -9.00 1.07
N PRO A 15 11.79 -8.95 2.24
CA PRO A 15 11.17 -9.32 3.52
C PRO A 15 9.93 -8.50 3.89
N LEU A 16 9.93 -7.19 3.59
CA LEU A 16 8.76 -6.36 3.88
C LEU A 16 7.56 -6.78 3.06
N ARG A 17 7.73 -6.99 1.74
CA ARG A 17 6.63 -7.50 0.92
C ARG A 17 6.13 -8.84 1.44
N ASP A 18 7.03 -9.74 1.79
CA ASP A 18 6.66 -11.07 2.31
C ASP A 18 5.80 -10.93 3.57
N GLN A 19 6.15 -10.02 4.47
CA GLN A 19 5.38 -9.74 5.68
C GLN A 19 4.00 -9.17 5.35
N LEU A 20 3.93 -8.21 4.43
CA LEU A 20 2.67 -7.55 4.06
C LEU A 20 1.73 -8.52 3.35
N VAL A 21 2.26 -9.34 2.44
CA VAL A 21 1.47 -10.37 1.75
C VAL A 21 0.93 -11.40 2.74
N ALA A 22 1.75 -11.84 3.70
CA ALA A 22 1.28 -12.76 4.73
C ALA A 22 0.13 -12.16 5.55
N ALA A 23 0.20 -10.87 5.86
CA ALA A 23 -0.86 -10.17 6.59
C ALA A 23 -2.17 -10.05 5.77
N VAL A 24 -2.06 -9.86 4.46
CA VAL A 24 -3.23 -9.91 3.57
C VAL A 24 -3.88 -11.30 3.61
N LEU A 25 -3.07 -12.34 3.50
CA LEU A 25 -3.56 -13.72 3.45
C LEU A 25 -4.20 -14.17 4.77
N ASP A 26 -3.70 -13.68 5.90
CA ASP A 26 -4.28 -14.05 7.21
C ASP A 26 -5.45 -13.15 7.63
N GLY A 27 -5.73 -12.10 6.86
CA GLY A 27 -6.86 -11.19 7.11
C GLY A 27 -6.55 -10.02 8.03
N SER A 28 -5.34 -9.91 8.56
CA SER A 28 -4.98 -8.81 9.47
C SER A 28 -4.75 -7.49 8.74
N LYS A 29 -4.34 -7.54 7.47
CA LYS A 29 -4.15 -6.34 6.65
C LYS A 29 -5.35 -6.14 5.73
N THR A 30 -6.10 -5.06 5.97
CA THR A 30 -7.28 -4.69 5.18
C THR A 30 -7.20 -3.27 4.63
N THR A 31 -6.15 -2.53 4.96
CA THR A 31 -5.89 -1.20 4.43
C THR A 31 -4.46 -1.08 3.96
N THR A 32 -4.23 -0.12 3.08
CA THR A 32 -2.89 0.23 2.63
C THR A 32 -2.85 1.71 2.28
N THR A 33 -1.66 2.27 2.22
CA THR A 33 -1.44 3.68 1.93
C THR A 33 -0.39 3.82 0.84
N GLY A 34 -0.73 4.60 -0.18
CA GLY A 34 0.23 5.03 -1.19
C GLY A 34 0.31 6.55 -1.22
N LEU A 35 1.15 7.08 -2.07
CA LEU A 35 1.23 8.53 -2.31
C LEU A 35 0.61 8.84 -3.66
N VAL A 36 -0.14 9.95 -3.72
CA VAL A 36 -0.77 10.40 -4.97
C VAL A 36 0.27 10.57 -6.07
N GLN A 37 1.46 11.07 -5.74
CA GLN A 37 2.52 11.27 -6.72
C GLN A 37 2.96 9.97 -7.42
N ASP A 38 2.81 8.81 -6.78
CA ASP A 38 3.19 7.54 -7.38
C ASP A 38 2.32 7.25 -8.62
N TYR A 39 1.03 7.53 -8.51
CA TYR A 39 0.12 7.37 -9.64
C TYR A 39 0.40 8.38 -10.74
N GLU A 40 0.74 9.62 -10.38
CA GLU A 40 1.09 10.66 -11.34
C GLU A 40 2.35 10.30 -12.13
N ILE A 41 3.37 9.76 -11.45
CA ILE A 41 4.63 9.33 -12.08
C ILE A 41 4.38 8.21 -13.07
N ASP A 42 3.54 7.24 -12.70
CA ASP A 42 3.21 6.12 -13.57
C ASP A 42 2.23 6.48 -14.69
N GLY A 43 1.69 7.71 -14.66
CA GLY A 43 0.69 8.14 -15.64
C GLY A 43 -0.64 7.42 -15.49
N GLU A 44 -0.95 6.92 -14.31
CA GLU A 44 -2.15 6.15 -14.04
C GLU A 44 -3.17 6.96 -13.21
N PRO A 45 -4.48 6.78 -13.46
CA PRO A 45 -5.50 7.37 -12.60
C PRO A 45 -5.50 6.68 -11.23
N LEU A 46 -6.04 7.37 -10.22
CA LEU A 46 -6.28 6.74 -8.93
C LEU A 46 -7.24 5.55 -9.10
N PRO A 47 -7.04 4.47 -8.35
CA PRO A 47 -7.91 3.30 -8.48
C PRO A 47 -9.33 3.62 -7.99
N ALA A 48 -10.31 2.93 -8.56
CA ALA A 48 -11.71 3.11 -8.20
C ALA A 48 -12.19 1.97 -7.29
N VAL A 49 -13.19 2.28 -6.45
CA VAL A 49 -13.90 1.26 -5.66
C VAL A 49 -14.44 0.19 -6.60
N GLY A 50 -14.32 -1.07 -6.21
CA GLY A 50 -14.72 -2.22 -7.02
C GLY A 50 -13.61 -2.78 -7.89
N THR A 51 -12.50 -2.09 -8.03
CA THR A 51 -11.34 -2.59 -8.78
C THR A 51 -10.76 -3.80 -8.07
N ARG A 52 -10.49 -4.86 -8.83
CA ARG A 52 -9.81 -6.07 -8.34
C ARG A 52 -8.38 -6.12 -8.81
N PHE A 53 -7.52 -6.59 -7.93
CA PHE A 53 -6.09 -6.73 -8.21
C PHE A 53 -5.61 -8.12 -7.84
N ALA A 54 -4.63 -8.61 -8.60
CA ALA A 54 -3.88 -9.79 -8.23
C ALA A 54 -2.68 -9.34 -7.38
N VAL A 55 -2.65 -9.76 -6.12
CA VAL A 55 -1.51 -9.50 -5.22
C VAL A 55 -0.40 -10.46 -5.57
N ILE A 56 0.80 -9.92 -5.80
CA ILE A 56 1.97 -10.74 -6.14
C ILE A 56 2.95 -10.80 -4.98
N ASP A 57 3.62 -11.95 -4.87
CA ASP A 57 4.69 -12.14 -3.88
C ASP A 57 6.03 -11.59 -4.40
N SER A 58 7.11 -11.84 -3.65
CA SER A 58 8.44 -11.35 -4.01
C SER A 58 9.03 -12.04 -5.25
N ASP A 59 8.46 -13.16 -5.66
CA ASP A 59 8.83 -13.86 -6.90
C ASP A 59 7.96 -13.43 -8.09
N GLY A 60 7.05 -12.49 -7.88
CA GLY A 60 6.14 -12.01 -8.91
C GLY A 60 4.96 -12.94 -9.17
N ARG A 61 4.68 -13.89 -8.29
CA ARG A 61 3.57 -14.84 -8.44
C ARG A 61 2.29 -14.29 -7.83
N PRO A 62 1.15 -14.39 -8.54
CA PRO A 62 -0.13 -14.06 -7.95
C PRO A 62 -0.48 -15.03 -6.82
N VAL A 63 -0.79 -14.49 -5.64
CA VAL A 63 -1.10 -15.29 -4.45
C VAL A 63 -2.47 -15.02 -3.87
N ALA A 64 -3.10 -13.91 -4.27
CA ALA A 64 -4.41 -13.51 -3.77
C ALA A 64 -5.08 -12.57 -4.76
N VAL A 65 -6.40 -12.47 -4.66
CA VAL A 65 -7.19 -11.41 -5.33
C VAL A 65 -7.82 -10.56 -4.26
N ILE A 66 -7.64 -9.26 -4.36
CA ILE A 66 -8.28 -8.27 -3.47
C ILE A 66 -9.18 -7.36 -4.29
N GLU A 67 -10.21 -6.81 -3.63
CA GLU A 67 -11.10 -5.83 -4.24
C GLU A 67 -11.15 -4.58 -3.37
N LEU A 68 -10.99 -3.41 -3.99
CA LEU A 68 -11.06 -2.15 -3.27
C LEU A 68 -12.50 -1.86 -2.87
N VAL A 69 -12.72 -1.57 -1.59
CA VAL A 69 -14.04 -1.22 -1.06
C VAL A 69 -14.12 0.24 -0.62
N GLU A 70 -12.97 0.90 -0.45
CA GLU A 70 -12.91 2.34 -0.16
C GLU A 70 -11.61 2.90 -0.72
N VAL A 71 -11.69 4.07 -1.35
CA VAL A 71 -10.52 4.82 -1.82
C VAL A 71 -10.75 6.28 -1.46
N ARG A 72 -9.82 6.87 -0.73
CA ARG A 72 -9.90 8.30 -0.40
C ARG A 72 -8.53 8.93 -0.43
N VAL A 73 -8.51 10.22 -0.76
CA VAL A 73 -7.29 11.02 -0.72
C VAL A 73 -7.34 11.85 0.56
N ALA A 74 -6.24 11.87 1.30
CA ALA A 74 -6.12 12.63 2.52
C ALA A 74 -4.70 13.17 2.65
N ARG A 75 -4.52 14.22 3.47
CA ARG A 75 -3.20 14.64 3.89
C ARG A 75 -2.61 13.54 4.77
N LEU A 76 -1.31 13.33 4.64
CA LEU A 76 -0.63 12.30 5.45
C LEU A 76 -0.83 12.55 6.95
N GLY A 77 -0.85 13.82 7.38
CA GLY A 77 -1.10 14.20 8.77
C GLY A 77 -2.51 13.92 9.27
N ASP A 78 -3.46 13.61 8.38
CA ASP A 78 -4.86 13.36 8.74
C ASP A 78 -5.22 11.87 8.76
N VAL A 79 -4.25 10.98 8.59
CA VAL A 79 -4.50 9.52 8.66
C VAL A 79 -4.96 9.16 10.07
N ASP A 80 -6.07 8.43 10.16
CA ASP A 80 -6.67 8.05 11.44
C ASP A 80 -6.13 6.72 11.98
N LEU A 81 -6.41 6.47 13.26
CA LEU A 81 -5.91 5.28 13.94
C LEU A 81 -6.52 3.99 13.39
N ASP A 82 -7.79 4.01 13.00
CA ASP A 82 -8.43 2.81 12.44
C ASP A 82 -7.73 2.37 11.16
N HIS A 83 -7.42 3.33 10.28
CA HIS A 83 -6.68 3.03 9.07
C HIS A 83 -5.28 2.47 9.40
N ALA A 84 -4.58 3.10 10.34
CA ALA A 84 -3.24 2.69 10.74
C ALA A 84 -3.22 1.27 11.32
N ARG A 85 -4.20 0.92 12.16
CA ARG A 85 -4.31 -0.42 12.74
C ARG A 85 -4.66 -1.48 11.71
N ASP A 86 -5.55 -1.13 10.79
CA ASP A 86 -6.05 -2.05 9.77
C ASP A 86 -5.01 -2.35 8.68
N GLU A 87 -3.87 -1.66 8.69
CA GLU A 87 -2.74 -2.04 7.85
C GLU A 87 -2.10 -3.37 8.27
N GLY A 88 -2.42 -3.84 9.50
CA GLY A 88 -2.03 -5.18 9.93
C GLY A 88 -0.54 -5.35 10.25
N GLU A 89 0.18 -4.26 10.48
CA GLU A 89 1.61 -4.27 10.77
C GLU A 89 1.93 -4.13 12.26
N GLY A 90 0.90 -4.13 13.10
CA GLY A 90 1.07 -4.06 14.55
C GLY A 90 1.19 -2.65 15.10
N PHE A 91 0.91 -1.63 14.32
CA PHE A 91 0.94 -0.24 14.81
C PHE A 91 -0.25 0.03 15.73
N GLU A 92 0.02 0.49 16.94
CA GLU A 92 -1.02 0.81 17.92
C GLU A 92 -1.29 2.31 18.03
N THR A 93 -0.47 3.13 17.40
CA THR A 93 -0.63 4.59 17.38
C THR A 93 -0.39 5.12 15.97
N VAL A 94 -0.98 6.27 15.65
CA VAL A 94 -0.72 6.95 14.37
C VAL A 94 0.74 7.38 14.28
N ALA A 95 1.36 7.78 15.39
CA ALA A 95 2.77 8.17 15.41
C ALA A 95 3.69 7.00 15.02
N ALA A 96 3.43 5.81 15.55
CA ALA A 96 4.20 4.60 15.20
C ALA A 96 4.01 4.22 13.73
N TRP A 97 2.77 4.30 13.25
CA TRP A 97 2.44 4.08 11.84
C TRP A 97 3.20 5.06 10.95
N ARG A 98 3.18 6.36 11.31
CA ARG A 98 3.88 7.40 10.56
C ARG A 98 5.38 7.15 10.49
N ALA A 99 5.99 6.80 11.62
CA ALA A 99 7.43 6.51 11.68
C ALA A 99 7.79 5.32 10.79
N GLY A 100 6.98 4.27 10.80
CA GLY A 100 7.20 3.09 9.96
C GLY A 100 7.11 3.41 8.46
N HIS A 101 6.11 4.19 8.08
CA HIS A 101 5.94 4.60 6.69
C HIS A 101 7.01 5.58 6.24
N GLU A 102 7.45 6.49 7.10
CA GLU A 102 8.56 7.38 6.77
C GLU A 102 9.85 6.61 6.52
N ARG A 103 10.13 5.56 7.28
CA ARG A 103 11.29 4.70 7.01
C ARG A 103 11.26 4.12 5.61
N PHE A 104 10.08 3.73 5.13
CA PHE A 104 9.92 3.23 3.77
C PHE A 104 10.12 4.33 2.73
N TRP A 105 9.41 5.44 2.85
CA TRP A 105 9.47 6.52 1.87
C TRP A 105 10.82 7.24 1.85
N HIS A 106 11.52 7.30 2.97
CA HIS A 106 12.86 7.89 3.07
C HIS A 106 13.98 6.88 2.83
N GLY A 107 13.64 5.62 2.56
CA GLY A 107 14.61 4.57 2.29
C GLY A 107 15.20 4.64 0.88
N GLU A 108 16.29 3.94 0.68
CA GLU A 108 17.01 3.92 -0.60
C GLU A 108 16.17 3.36 -1.74
N ASP A 109 15.37 2.32 -1.47
CA ASP A 109 14.58 1.67 -2.51
C ASP A 109 13.53 2.61 -3.08
N TYR A 110 12.75 3.27 -2.23
CA TYR A 110 11.72 4.19 -2.68
C TYR A 110 12.32 5.43 -3.33
N ARG A 111 13.32 6.03 -2.70
CA ARG A 111 14.01 7.22 -3.24
C ARG A 111 14.70 6.93 -4.56
N GLY A 112 15.27 5.73 -4.69
CA GLY A 112 15.87 5.28 -5.95
C GLY A 112 14.86 5.12 -7.06
N TRP A 113 13.71 4.51 -6.76
CA TRP A 113 12.61 4.37 -7.70
C TRP A 113 12.08 5.74 -8.13
N LEU A 114 11.92 6.65 -7.17
CA LEU A 114 11.43 8.01 -7.41
C LEU A 114 12.42 8.87 -8.18
N GLY A 115 13.71 8.58 -8.06
CA GLY A 115 14.78 9.38 -8.66
C GLY A 115 15.11 10.65 -7.89
N ASP A 116 14.76 10.70 -6.60
CA ASP A 116 15.02 11.86 -5.73
C ASP A 116 15.61 11.39 -4.39
N PRO A 117 16.96 11.45 -4.26
CA PRO A 117 17.61 10.98 -3.03
C PRO A 117 17.34 11.86 -1.80
N ALA A 118 16.80 13.06 -1.99
CA ALA A 118 16.49 14.00 -0.91
C ALA A 118 14.99 14.03 -0.58
N PHE A 119 14.17 13.18 -1.19
CA PHE A 119 12.73 13.19 -0.98
C PHE A 119 12.36 12.99 0.49
N THR A 120 11.43 13.81 0.97
CA THR A 120 10.83 13.66 2.30
C THR A 120 9.32 13.87 2.20
N VAL A 121 8.59 13.22 3.10
CA VAL A 121 7.15 13.49 3.27
C VAL A 121 6.94 14.46 4.42
N ASP A 122 5.79 15.15 4.41
CA ASP A 122 5.34 15.99 5.51
C ASP A 122 3.84 15.78 5.74
N ASP A 123 3.25 16.54 6.67
CA ASP A 123 1.83 16.40 6.99
C ASP A 123 0.91 16.76 5.83
N ASP A 124 1.38 17.58 4.89
CA ASP A 124 0.59 18.02 3.73
C ASP A 124 0.74 17.09 2.53
N THR A 125 1.63 16.11 2.58
CA THR A 125 1.80 15.14 1.49
C THR A 125 0.49 14.43 1.22
N ALA A 126 0.04 14.44 -0.05
CA ALA A 126 -1.21 13.79 -0.43
C ALA A 126 -1.05 12.27 -0.48
N ALA A 127 -1.86 11.58 0.29
CA ALA A 127 -1.86 10.13 0.39
C ALA A 127 -3.14 9.55 -0.18
N VAL A 128 -3.04 8.35 -0.74
CA VAL A 128 -4.19 7.54 -1.17
C VAL A 128 -4.40 6.47 -0.11
N LEU A 129 -5.54 6.52 0.56
CA LEU A 129 -5.93 5.57 1.59
C LEU A 129 -6.89 4.57 0.99
N GLU A 130 -6.50 3.32 0.95
CA GLU A 130 -7.29 2.27 0.33
C GLU A 130 -7.70 1.24 1.38
N ARG A 131 -8.98 0.82 1.31
CA ARG A 131 -9.48 -0.33 2.08
C ARG A 131 -9.89 -1.39 1.08
N PHE A 132 -9.55 -2.64 1.37
CA PHE A 132 -9.84 -3.76 0.47
C PHE A 132 -10.36 -4.97 1.25
N ARG A 133 -10.92 -5.91 0.52
CA ARG A 133 -11.29 -7.23 1.03
C ARG A 133 -10.56 -8.31 0.25
N LEU A 134 -10.25 -9.39 0.93
CA LEU A 134 -9.69 -10.58 0.28
C LEU A 134 -10.83 -11.31 -0.44
N VAL A 135 -10.72 -11.44 -1.75
CA VAL A 135 -11.72 -12.13 -2.57
C VAL A 135 -11.41 -13.61 -2.68
N GLU A 136 -10.14 -13.92 -2.90
CA GLU A 136 -9.71 -15.27 -3.20
C GLU A 136 -8.24 -15.44 -2.83
N THR A 137 -7.89 -16.60 -2.31
CA THR A 137 -6.51 -17.04 -2.13
C THR A 137 -6.17 -17.98 -3.30
N LEU A 138 -5.11 -17.71 -3.99
CA LEU A 138 -4.72 -18.46 -5.18
C LEU A 138 -3.81 -19.65 -4.89
#